data_3fd9cc1f992eff716ac389cbc3252830
#
_entry.id   3fd9cc1f992eff716ac389cbc3252830
#
_cell.length_a   1.000
_cell.length_b   1.000
_cell.length_c   1.000
_cell.angle_alpha   90.00
_cell.angle_beta   90.00
_cell.angle_gamma   90.00
#
_symmetry.space_group_name_H-M   'P 1'
#
loop_
_entity.id
_entity.type
_entity.pdbx_description
1 polymer ?
#
loop_
_entity_poly.entity_id
_entity_poly.type
_entity_poly.pdbx_seq_one_letter_code
_entity_poly.pdbx_strand_id
1 'polypeptide(L)'
;MTKTLTKAAEIKVSYHPKNSTNPVIRNSDEAYYHLLRFFPENTISLNERFVVGYLNRMNKLIGVYEVSKGGITGTVVDVRLVLSVALKVAATSVLLAHNHPSGNLQPSEADKELTKKIKEACKLFDISVLDHMILASEGKYYSFTEEGLL
;
A
#
# COMPACT_ATOMS: atom_id res chain seq x y z
N MET A 1 -12.47 38.20 -34.48
CA MET A 1 -12.49 36.96 -33.68
C MET A 1 -11.91 37.23 -32.31
N THR A 2 -12.71 37.28 -31.29
CA THR A 2 -12.27 37.33 -29.90
C THR A 2 -11.66 36.00 -29.55
N LYS A 3 -10.35 35.93 -29.33
CA LYS A 3 -9.69 34.76 -28.75
C LYS A 3 -10.25 34.56 -27.33
N THR A 4 -11.06 33.58 -27.09
CA THR A 4 -11.43 33.16 -25.75
C THR A 4 -10.16 32.61 -25.09
N LEU A 5 -9.57 33.40 -24.17
CA LEU A 5 -8.43 32.94 -23.37
C LEU A 5 -8.95 31.83 -22.39
N THR A 6 -8.63 30.60 -22.69
CA THR A 6 -8.85 29.49 -21.75
C THR A 6 -7.84 29.62 -20.62
N LYS A 7 -8.33 29.69 -19.37
CA LYS A 7 -7.46 29.70 -18.18
C LYS A 7 -7.27 28.26 -17.70
N ALA A 8 -6.04 27.92 -17.34
CA ALA A 8 -5.78 26.67 -16.64
C ALA A 8 -6.49 26.66 -15.28
N ALA A 9 -6.97 25.48 -14.86
CA ALA A 9 -7.56 25.32 -13.54
C ALA A 9 -6.51 25.45 -12.43
N GLU A 10 -6.88 26.06 -11.32
CA GLU A 10 -6.09 26.03 -10.10
C GLU A 10 -6.19 24.64 -9.46
N ILE A 11 -5.03 24.05 -9.13
CA ILE A 11 -4.96 22.78 -8.39
C ILE A 11 -4.80 23.09 -6.91
N LYS A 12 -5.73 22.59 -6.09
CA LYS A 12 -5.66 22.69 -4.63
C LYS A 12 -5.39 21.31 -4.03
N VAL A 13 -4.34 21.22 -3.21
CA VAL A 13 -4.01 20.02 -2.48
C VAL A 13 -4.28 20.26 -1.01
N SER A 14 -5.05 19.39 -0.38
CA SER A 14 -5.34 19.46 1.05
C SER A 14 -5.36 18.06 1.66
N TYR A 15 -4.93 17.98 2.90
CA TYR A 15 -5.00 16.78 3.73
C TYR A 15 -5.39 17.19 5.16
N HIS A 16 -6.45 16.59 5.66
CA HIS A 16 -6.93 16.82 7.01
C HIS A 16 -6.91 15.49 7.77
N PRO A 17 -5.87 15.24 8.60
CA PRO A 17 -5.82 14.03 9.41
C PRO A 17 -7.02 14.01 10.36
N LYS A 18 -7.67 12.86 10.45
CA LYS A 18 -8.67 12.64 11.49
C LYS A 18 -7.96 12.54 12.83
N ASN A 19 -8.49 13.20 13.86
CA ASN A 19 -8.07 13.01 15.25
C ASN A 19 -8.47 11.60 15.70
N SER A 20 -7.71 10.60 15.26
CA SER A 20 -7.91 9.21 15.61
C SER A 20 -6.70 8.71 16.38
N THR A 21 -6.92 7.75 17.23
CA THR A 21 -5.88 6.95 17.87
C THR A 21 -5.21 6.05 16.82
N ASN A 22 -4.46 6.67 15.91
CA ASN A 22 -3.75 5.94 14.87
C ASN A 22 -2.70 5.02 15.52
N PRO A 23 -2.71 3.72 15.19
CA PRO A 23 -1.80 2.77 15.79
C PRO A 23 -0.36 3.04 15.36
N VAL A 24 0.58 2.84 16.28
CA VAL A 24 2.01 2.81 15.97
C VAL A 24 2.38 1.40 15.55
N ILE A 25 3.05 1.26 14.41
CA ILE A 25 3.51 -0.02 13.89
C ILE A 25 4.97 -0.22 14.26
N ARG A 26 5.27 -1.25 15.03
CA ARG A 26 6.62 -1.56 15.55
C ARG A 26 7.23 -2.81 14.95
N ASN A 27 6.40 -3.70 14.42
CA ASN A 27 6.82 -5.00 13.89
C ASN A 27 5.82 -5.53 12.85
N SER A 28 6.16 -6.63 12.20
CA SER A 28 5.33 -7.24 11.15
C SER A 28 4.00 -7.78 11.69
N ASP A 29 3.96 -8.30 12.91
CA ASP A 29 2.71 -8.78 13.50
C ASP A 29 1.69 -7.65 13.70
N GLU A 30 2.12 -6.49 14.18
CA GLU A 30 1.27 -5.30 14.31
C GLU A 30 0.82 -4.80 12.92
N ALA A 31 1.72 -4.79 11.94
CA ALA A 31 1.41 -4.42 10.57
C ALA A 31 0.34 -5.36 9.99
N TYR A 32 0.54 -6.68 10.12
CA TYR A 32 -0.41 -7.70 9.70
C TYR A 32 -1.80 -7.49 10.35
N TYR A 33 -1.85 -7.35 11.68
CA TYR A 33 -3.08 -7.16 12.41
C TYR A 33 -3.90 -5.96 11.91
N HIS A 34 -3.24 -4.83 11.66
CA HIS A 34 -3.94 -3.63 11.20
C HIS A 34 -4.29 -3.65 9.72
N LEU A 35 -3.52 -4.33 8.87
CA LEU A 35 -3.80 -4.43 7.44
C LEU A 35 -4.83 -5.50 7.11
N LEU A 36 -4.90 -6.59 7.87
CA LEU A 36 -5.81 -7.72 7.63
C LEU A 36 -7.27 -7.30 7.47
N ARG A 37 -7.73 -6.31 8.20
CA ARG A 37 -9.11 -5.81 8.13
C ARG A 37 -9.51 -5.24 6.77
N PHE A 38 -8.54 -4.95 5.89
CA PHE A 38 -8.79 -4.50 4.52
C PHE A 38 -8.88 -5.65 3.52
N PHE A 39 -8.77 -6.87 4.00
CA PHE A 39 -8.95 -8.11 3.25
C PHE A 39 -10.15 -8.88 3.82
N PRO A 40 -11.39 -8.57 3.34
CA PRO A 40 -12.59 -9.20 3.90
C PRO A 40 -12.53 -10.73 3.81
N GLU A 41 -12.90 -11.39 4.89
CA GLU A 41 -12.85 -12.85 5.02
C GLU A 41 -13.61 -13.56 3.90
N ASN A 42 -14.74 -13.01 3.47
CA ASN A 42 -15.57 -13.55 2.39
C ASN A 42 -14.99 -13.39 0.98
N THR A 43 -13.89 -12.66 0.81
CA THR A 43 -13.28 -12.41 -0.51
C THR A 43 -11.77 -12.65 -0.54
N ILE A 44 -11.11 -12.87 0.60
CA ILE A 44 -9.66 -13.07 0.66
C ILE A 44 -9.20 -14.29 -0.14
N SER A 45 -10.03 -15.32 -0.24
CA SER A 45 -9.78 -16.53 -1.04
C SER A 45 -10.40 -16.47 -2.45
N LEU A 46 -10.99 -15.33 -2.83
CA LEU A 46 -11.70 -15.20 -4.10
C LEU A 46 -10.91 -14.34 -5.10
N ASN A 47 -10.47 -13.17 -4.69
CA ASN A 47 -9.79 -12.23 -5.57
C ASN A 47 -8.64 -11.53 -4.89
N GLU A 48 -7.63 -11.20 -5.68
CA GLU A 48 -6.44 -10.51 -5.21
C GLU A 48 -6.71 -9.02 -5.01
N ARG A 49 -6.24 -8.48 -3.90
CA ARG A 49 -6.25 -7.05 -3.57
C ARG A 49 -4.84 -6.60 -3.24
N PHE A 50 -4.53 -5.38 -3.60
CA PHE A 50 -3.30 -4.71 -3.18
C PHE A 50 -3.65 -3.45 -2.39
N VAL A 51 -3.21 -3.40 -1.15
CA VAL A 51 -3.42 -2.25 -0.28
C VAL A 51 -2.09 -1.68 0.18
N VAL A 52 -2.10 -0.39 0.48
CA VAL A 52 -0.92 0.31 1.00
C VAL A 52 -1.31 1.05 2.27
N GLY A 53 -0.60 0.76 3.34
CA GLY A 53 -0.64 1.52 4.58
C GLY A 53 0.37 2.67 4.51
N TYR A 54 -0.06 3.86 4.92
CA TYR A 54 0.76 5.07 4.93
C TYR A 54 1.06 5.48 6.36
N LEU A 55 2.33 5.74 6.67
CA LEU A 55 2.79 6.05 8.01
C LEU A 55 3.48 7.41 8.05
N ASN A 56 3.35 8.08 9.17
CA ASN A 56 4.09 9.30 9.46
C ASN A 56 5.47 8.96 10.09
N ARG A 57 6.25 9.99 10.38
CA ARG A 57 7.59 9.86 10.95
C ARG A 57 7.63 9.16 12.32
N MET A 58 6.52 9.10 13.04
CA MET A 58 6.38 8.38 14.30
C MET A 58 5.93 6.93 14.11
N ASN A 59 5.97 6.40 12.88
CA ASN A 59 5.43 5.10 12.50
C ASN A 59 3.95 4.89 12.86
N LYS A 60 3.19 5.99 12.93
CA LYS A 60 1.73 5.90 13.06
C LYS A 60 1.09 5.63 11.71
N LEU A 61 0.26 4.60 11.64
CA LEU A 61 -0.52 4.26 10.45
C LEU A 61 -1.64 5.30 10.29
N ILE A 62 -1.42 6.29 9.42
CA ILE A 62 -2.35 7.41 9.22
C ILE A 62 -3.49 7.10 8.27
N GLY A 63 -3.36 6.05 7.46
CA GLY A 63 -4.42 5.59 6.56
C GLY A 63 -3.99 4.38 5.75
N VAL A 64 -4.99 3.72 5.15
CA VAL A 64 -4.80 2.60 4.22
C VAL A 64 -5.62 2.87 2.97
N TYR A 65 -5.05 2.60 1.81
CA TYR A 65 -5.68 2.78 0.52
C TYR A 65 -5.62 1.49 -0.30
N GLU A 66 -6.76 1.04 -0.83
CA GLU A 66 -6.81 -0.05 -1.80
C GLU A 66 -6.39 0.49 -3.17
N VAL A 67 -5.18 0.12 -3.59
CA VAL A 67 -4.60 0.58 -4.86
C VAL A 67 -5.19 -0.17 -6.04
N SER A 68 -5.41 -1.47 -5.87
CA SER A 68 -6.02 -2.31 -6.91
C SER A 68 -6.77 -3.50 -6.34
N LYS A 69 -7.75 -3.93 -7.10
CA LYS A 69 -8.54 -5.14 -6.87
C LYS A 69 -8.61 -5.89 -8.19
N GLY A 70 -8.03 -7.08 -8.21
CA GLY A 70 -7.94 -7.90 -9.41
C GLY A 70 -8.90 -9.08 -9.42
N GLY A 71 -8.64 -9.99 -10.36
CA GLY A 71 -9.35 -11.26 -10.48
C GLY A 71 -8.75 -12.35 -9.58
N ILE A 72 -8.99 -13.60 -9.96
CA ILE A 72 -8.56 -14.79 -9.20
C ILE A 72 -7.04 -14.96 -9.24
N THR A 73 -6.41 -14.60 -10.36
CA THR A 73 -4.99 -14.91 -10.65
C THR A 73 -4.04 -13.74 -10.53
N GLY A 74 -4.53 -12.54 -10.22
CA GLY A 74 -3.65 -11.39 -10.04
C GLY A 74 -4.35 -10.05 -10.13
N THR A 75 -3.59 -9.01 -9.84
CA THR A 75 -4.02 -7.61 -9.94
C THR A 75 -2.88 -6.77 -10.51
N VAL A 76 -3.24 -5.68 -11.18
CA VAL A 76 -2.28 -4.70 -11.72
C VAL A 76 -2.17 -3.53 -10.76
N VAL A 77 -0.95 -3.23 -10.32
CA VAL A 77 -0.66 -2.11 -9.41
C VAL A 77 -0.04 -0.96 -10.18
N ASP A 78 -0.72 0.19 -10.15
CA ASP A 78 -0.16 1.43 -10.67
C ASP A 78 0.67 2.13 -9.57
N VAL A 79 1.99 2.13 -9.73
CA VAL A 79 2.92 2.76 -8.78
C VAL A 79 2.66 4.26 -8.62
N ARG A 80 2.13 4.94 -9.64
CA ARG A 80 1.75 6.36 -9.55
C ARG A 80 0.65 6.59 -8.51
N LEU A 81 -0.29 5.64 -8.36
CA LEU A 81 -1.33 5.72 -7.33
C LEU A 81 -0.75 5.54 -5.93
N VAL A 82 0.20 4.61 -5.76
CA VAL A 82 0.90 4.43 -4.49
C VAL A 82 1.57 5.74 -4.04
N LEU A 83 2.33 6.36 -4.95
CA LEU A 83 3.06 7.59 -4.66
C LEU A 83 2.16 8.81 -4.52
N SER A 84 1.14 8.96 -5.34
CA SER A 84 0.23 10.12 -5.29
C SER A 84 -0.47 10.24 -3.94
N VAL A 85 -0.89 9.10 -3.36
CA VAL A 85 -1.48 9.07 -2.03
C VAL A 85 -0.43 9.35 -0.96
N ALA A 86 0.77 8.75 -1.06
CA ALA A 86 1.86 8.98 -0.12
C ALA A 86 2.22 10.47 -0.02
N LEU A 87 2.35 11.14 -1.16
CA LEU A 87 2.68 12.57 -1.22
C LEU A 87 1.52 13.43 -0.70
N LYS A 88 0.28 13.07 -1.04
CA LYS A 88 -0.91 13.81 -0.57
C LYS A 88 -1.06 13.79 0.95
N VAL A 89 -0.77 12.68 1.60
CA VAL A 89 -0.90 12.53 3.05
C VAL A 89 0.40 12.82 3.79
N ALA A 90 1.43 13.27 3.10
CA ALA A 90 2.77 13.53 3.64
C ALA A 90 3.34 12.31 4.40
N ALA A 91 3.16 11.12 3.84
CA ALA A 91 3.71 9.91 4.42
C ALA A 91 5.24 9.90 4.33
N THR A 92 5.90 9.38 5.36
CA THR A 92 7.35 9.17 5.39
C THR A 92 7.73 7.71 5.19
N SER A 93 6.76 6.81 5.34
CA SER A 93 6.94 5.39 5.03
C SER A 93 5.62 4.73 4.63
N VAL A 94 5.75 3.58 3.97
CA VAL A 94 4.63 2.79 3.50
C VAL A 94 4.79 1.31 3.87
N LEU A 95 3.67 0.64 4.05
CA LEU A 95 3.55 -0.81 4.17
C LEU A 95 2.74 -1.32 2.98
N LEU A 96 3.28 -2.27 2.24
CA LEU A 96 2.59 -2.91 1.12
C LEU A 96 1.96 -4.21 1.61
N ALA A 97 0.78 -4.53 1.13
CA ALA A 97 0.15 -5.82 1.38
C ALA A 97 -0.73 -6.25 0.21
N HIS A 98 -0.67 -7.53 -0.09
CA HIS A 98 -1.62 -8.18 -1.00
C HIS A 98 -1.96 -9.58 -0.50
N ASN A 99 -3.05 -10.15 -0.97
CA ASN A 99 -3.42 -11.52 -0.64
C ASN A 99 -3.22 -12.44 -1.84
N HIS A 100 -2.90 -13.68 -1.55
CA HIS A 100 -2.95 -14.78 -2.51
C HIS A 100 -4.20 -15.63 -2.25
N PRO A 101 -5.22 -15.56 -3.12
CA PRO A 101 -6.45 -16.35 -2.96
C PRO A 101 -6.21 -17.86 -2.87
N SER A 102 -5.14 -18.36 -3.49
CA SER A 102 -4.74 -19.78 -3.42
C SER A 102 -4.27 -20.24 -2.05
N GLY A 103 -3.94 -19.30 -1.14
CA GLY A 103 -3.33 -19.61 0.16
C GLY A 103 -1.81 -19.83 0.11
N ASN A 104 -1.19 -19.86 -1.07
CA ASN A 104 0.27 -19.93 -1.19
C ASN A 104 0.88 -18.58 -0.82
N LEU A 105 1.66 -18.53 0.25
CA LEU A 105 2.30 -17.30 0.76
C LEU A 105 3.63 -16.96 0.08
N GLN A 106 4.16 -17.83 -0.77
CA GLN A 106 5.43 -17.56 -1.45
C GLN A 106 5.27 -16.44 -2.49
N PRO A 107 6.16 -15.42 -2.49
CA PRO A 107 6.11 -14.36 -3.46
C PRO A 107 6.45 -14.86 -4.86
N SER A 108 5.71 -14.41 -5.85
CA SER A 108 6.04 -14.59 -7.25
C SER A 108 7.21 -13.68 -7.67
N GLU A 109 7.81 -13.96 -8.81
CA GLU A 109 8.82 -13.04 -9.37
C GLU A 109 8.21 -11.66 -9.68
N ALA A 110 6.95 -11.63 -10.14
CA ALA A 110 6.22 -10.38 -10.35
C ALA A 110 6.05 -9.58 -9.06
N ASP A 111 5.79 -10.24 -7.92
CA ASP A 111 5.70 -9.57 -6.60
C ASP A 111 7.03 -8.95 -6.20
N LYS A 112 8.13 -9.66 -6.41
CA LYS A 112 9.48 -9.17 -6.11
C LYS A 112 9.86 -7.98 -6.98
N GLU A 113 9.57 -8.05 -8.29
CA GLU A 113 9.83 -6.95 -9.23
C GLU A 113 9.00 -5.71 -8.91
N LEU A 114 7.72 -5.90 -8.60
CA LEU A 114 6.83 -4.81 -8.18
C LEU A 114 7.32 -4.15 -6.90
N THR A 115 7.70 -4.95 -5.90
CA THR A 115 8.23 -4.47 -4.63
C THR A 115 9.49 -3.63 -4.85
N LYS A 116 10.42 -4.12 -5.66
CA LYS A 116 11.63 -3.40 -6.04
C LYS A 116 11.31 -2.06 -6.71
N LYS A 117 10.40 -2.08 -7.68
CA LYS A 117 9.97 -0.87 -8.41
C LYS A 117 9.37 0.17 -7.48
N ILE A 118 8.49 -0.25 -6.55
CA ILE A 118 7.88 0.66 -5.57
C ILE A 118 8.96 1.21 -4.63
N LYS A 119 9.86 0.37 -4.13
CA LYS A 119 10.95 0.77 -3.24
C LYS A 119 11.86 1.82 -3.89
N GLU A 120 12.28 1.59 -5.13
CA GLU A 120 13.11 2.52 -5.90
C GLU A 120 12.37 3.86 -6.14
N ALA A 121 11.10 3.81 -6.49
CA ALA A 121 10.28 5.00 -6.70
C ALA A 121 10.08 5.80 -5.39
N CYS A 122 9.75 5.14 -4.29
CA CYS A 122 9.59 5.77 -2.97
C CYS A 122 10.89 6.44 -2.50
N LYS A 123 12.03 5.82 -2.76
CA LYS A 123 13.34 6.34 -2.38
C LYS A 123 13.63 7.72 -2.99
N LEU A 124 13.15 8.00 -4.20
CA LEU A 124 13.30 9.31 -4.84
C LEU A 124 12.59 10.44 -4.08
N PHE A 125 11.64 10.11 -3.22
CA PHE A 125 10.85 11.04 -2.41
C PHE A 125 11.16 10.93 -0.91
N ASP A 126 12.27 10.27 -0.54
CA ASP A 126 12.64 10.01 0.84
C ASP A 126 11.55 9.26 1.63
N ILE A 127 10.81 8.39 0.95
CA ILE A 127 9.78 7.53 1.55
C ILE A 127 10.33 6.12 1.65
N SER A 128 10.28 5.54 2.86
CA SER A 128 10.74 4.18 3.11
C SER A 128 9.62 3.16 2.89
N VAL A 129 9.92 2.06 2.20
CA VAL A 129 9.05 0.87 2.21
C VAL A 129 9.48 0.00 3.39
N LEU A 130 8.63 -0.10 4.41
CA LEU A 130 8.97 -0.81 5.65
C LEU A 130 8.79 -2.32 5.51
N ASP A 131 7.77 -2.76 4.79
CA ASP A 131 7.52 -4.17 4.52
C ASP A 131 6.61 -4.34 3.30
N HIS A 132 6.62 -5.54 2.73
CA HIS A 132 5.61 -6.04 1.82
C HIS A 132 5.11 -7.39 2.36
N MET A 133 3.83 -7.48 2.61
CA MET A 133 3.21 -8.63 3.24
C MET A 133 2.30 -9.36 2.26
N ILE A 134 2.38 -10.69 2.23
CA ILE A 134 1.44 -11.54 1.52
C ILE A 134 0.54 -12.20 2.55
N LEU A 135 -0.78 -12.08 2.37
CA LEU A 135 -1.78 -12.58 3.29
C LEU A 135 -2.58 -13.72 2.67
N ALA A 136 -3.06 -14.62 3.52
CA ALA A 136 -3.98 -15.69 3.16
C ALA A 136 -5.04 -15.89 4.25
N SER A 137 -6.09 -16.66 3.94
CA SER A 137 -7.25 -16.84 4.81
C SER A 137 -6.96 -17.52 6.15
N GLU A 138 -5.84 -18.21 6.27
CA GLU A 138 -5.54 -19.06 7.46
C GLU A 138 -4.86 -18.30 8.62
N GLY A 139 -4.88 -16.99 8.62
CA GLY A 139 -4.25 -16.18 9.67
C GLY A 139 -2.72 -16.17 9.62
N LYS A 140 -2.14 -16.53 8.48
CA LYS A 140 -0.70 -16.53 8.24
C LYS A 140 -0.33 -15.44 7.25
N TYR A 141 0.89 -14.96 7.33
CA TYR A 141 1.45 -14.01 6.39
C TYR A 141 2.90 -14.34 6.04
N TYR A 142 3.36 -13.79 4.94
CA TYR A 142 4.76 -13.74 4.54
C TYR A 142 5.23 -12.28 4.62
N SER A 143 6.37 -12.01 5.22
CA SER A 143 6.97 -10.67 5.29
C SER A 143 8.25 -10.64 4.50
N PHE A 144 8.35 -9.74 3.54
CA PHE A 144 9.57 -9.55 2.75
C PHE A 144 10.73 -9.07 3.61
N THR A 145 10.45 -8.28 4.64
CA THR A 145 11.48 -7.79 5.56
C THR A 145 12.03 -8.91 6.44
N GLU A 146 11.17 -9.76 7.02
CA GLU A 146 11.60 -10.89 7.87
C GLU A 146 12.39 -11.92 7.07
N GLU A 147 12.05 -12.11 5.79
CA GLU A 147 12.72 -13.05 4.89
C GLU A 147 13.92 -12.45 4.14
N GLY A 148 14.26 -11.19 4.42
CA GLY A 148 15.43 -10.53 3.85
C GLY A 148 15.33 -10.18 2.36
N LEU A 149 14.11 -10.02 1.84
CA LEU A 149 13.85 -9.64 0.44
C LEU A 149 13.67 -8.13 0.24
N LEU A 150 13.65 -7.35 1.31
CA LEU A 150 13.40 -5.92 1.23
C LEU A 150 14.62 -5.05 1.56
#